data_fc8bcd794f5b2dfca08d63183b5d2ecc
#
_entry.id   fc8bcd794f5b2dfca08d63183b5d2ecc
#
_cell.length_a   1.000
_cell.length_b   1.000
_cell.length_c   1.000
_cell.angle_alpha   90.00
_cell.angle_beta   90.00
_cell.angle_gamma   90.00
#
_symmetry.space_group_name_H-M   'P 1'
#
loop_
_entity.id
_entity.type
_entity.pdbx_description
1 polymer ?
#
loop_
_entity_poly.entity_id
_entity_poly.type
_entity_poly.pdbx_seq_one_letter_code
_entity_poly.pdbx_strand_id
1 'polypeptide(L)'
;MRNVIAAVLLAALPATTGAQQVGILPVKLLDTSREARDQQQDHQRRMDILAETLLSEIDDASLIGADVVATCSPETTECLLGLARDSGDDQALFIVAQKTSTLILQLFANLVDTESGNLILSRNLNFRGDNDDAWRRAGRFLARQMREAGE
;
A
#
# COMPACT_ATOMS: atom_id res chain seq x y z
N MET A 1 -48.53 22.07 43.37
CA MET A 1 -48.00 20.93 42.55
C MET A 1 -47.06 21.52 41.50
N ARG A 2 -45.75 21.36 41.69
CA ARG A 2 -44.74 21.95 40.76
C ARG A 2 -44.12 20.76 40.03
N ASN A 3 -44.43 20.61 38.73
CA ASN A 3 -43.83 19.63 37.86
C ASN A 3 -42.45 20.14 37.41
N VAL A 4 -41.38 19.49 37.83
CA VAL A 4 -40.02 19.72 37.36
C VAL A 4 -39.80 18.75 36.21
N ILE A 5 -39.75 19.28 34.97
CA ILE A 5 -39.38 18.52 33.79
C ILE A 5 -37.85 18.56 33.71
N ALA A 6 -37.20 17.42 33.98
CA ALA A 6 -35.77 17.27 33.77
C ALA A 6 -35.51 16.99 32.29
N ALA A 7 -34.92 17.95 31.62
CA ALA A 7 -34.43 17.81 30.24
C ALA A 7 -33.12 17.03 30.27
N VAL A 8 -33.12 15.82 29.74
CA VAL A 8 -31.89 15.01 29.52
C VAL A 8 -31.26 15.51 28.20
N LEU A 9 -30.15 16.25 28.30
CA LEU A 9 -29.31 16.55 27.13
C LEU A 9 -28.51 15.28 26.76
N LEU A 10 -28.87 14.63 25.66
CA LEU A 10 -28.01 13.66 25.02
C LEU A 10 -26.86 14.41 24.31
N ALA A 11 -25.68 14.36 24.87
CA ALA A 11 -24.45 14.81 24.18
C ALA A 11 -24.08 13.78 23.13
N ALA A 12 -24.32 14.07 21.86
CA ALA A 12 -23.80 13.32 20.73
C ALA A 12 -22.28 13.56 20.65
N LEU A 13 -21.49 12.56 21.05
CA LEU A 13 -20.04 12.56 20.82
C LEU A 13 -19.79 12.42 19.32
N PRO A 14 -18.98 13.30 18.69
CA PRO A 14 -18.57 13.10 17.31
C PRO A 14 -17.74 11.82 17.26
N ALA A 15 -18.16 10.86 16.45
CA ALA A 15 -17.30 9.72 16.08
C ALA A 15 -16.12 10.28 15.27
N THR A 16 -14.94 10.34 15.86
CA THR A 16 -13.71 10.59 15.13
C THR A 16 -13.47 9.36 14.24
N THR A 17 -13.80 9.46 12.96
CA THR A 17 -13.30 8.54 11.95
C THR A 17 -11.79 8.78 11.88
N GLY A 18 -11.02 8.00 12.65
CA GLY A 18 -9.56 7.99 12.52
C GLY A 18 -9.21 7.63 11.07
N ALA A 19 -8.24 8.33 10.48
CA ALA A 19 -7.70 7.94 9.20
C ALA A 19 -7.15 6.50 9.32
N GLN A 20 -7.42 5.66 8.31
CA GLN A 20 -6.99 4.27 8.33
C GLN A 20 -5.50 4.18 8.01
N GLN A 21 -4.75 3.51 8.86
CA GLN A 21 -3.32 3.29 8.69
C GLN A 21 -3.07 2.28 7.56
N VAL A 22 -2.14 2.62 6.65
CA VAL A 22 -1.81 1.78 5.49
C VAL A 22 -0.38 1.26 5.60
N GLY A 23 -0.23 -0.04 5.81
CA GLY A 23 1.07 -0.72 5.76
C GLY A 23 1.47 -1.04 4.32
N ILE A 24 2.54 -0.43 3.83
CA ILE A 24 3.08 -0.70 2.50
C ILE A 24 4.07 -1.87 2.62
N LEU A 25 3.73 -3.00 2.03
CA LEU A 25 4.60 -4.17 1.95
C LEU A 25 5.74 -3.95 0.93
N PRO A 26 6.89 -4.64 1.07
CA PRO A 26 7.96 -4.60 0.08
C PRO A 26 7.45 -4.89 -1.32
N VAL A 27 7.84 -4.05 -2.28
CA VAL A 27 7.48 -4.23 -3.69
C VAL A 27 8.14 -5.50 -4.21
N LYS A 28 7.38 -6.36 -4.88
CA LYS A 28 7.91 -7.55 -5.56
C LYS A 28 8.11 -7.26 -7.03
N LEU A 29 9.25 -7.71 -7.57
CA LEU A 29 9.54 -7.60 -9.00
C LEU A 29 9.45 -8.97 -9.67
N LEU A 30 8.66 -9.04 -10.74
CA LEU A 30 8.64 -10.14 -11.69
C LEU A 30 9.29 -9.66 -12.99
N ASP A 31 10.56 -10.01 -13.20
CA ASP A 31 11.28 -9.67 -14.42
C ASP A 31 11.18 -10.83 -15.43
N THR A 32 10.45 -10.59 -16.51
CA THR A 32 10.30 -11.53 -17.63
C THR A 32 10.96 -11.01 -18.91
N SER A 33 11.72 -9.90 -18.82
CA SER A 33 12.33 -9.24 -19.98
C SER A 33 13.44 -10.05 -20.66
N ARG A 34 14.06 -11.00 -19.92
CA ARG A 34 15.21 -11.80 -20.38
C ARG A 34 16.40 -10.97 -20.83
N GLU A 35 16.56 -9.78 -20.26
CA GLU A 35 17.73 -8.95 -20.52
C GLU A 35 18.99 -9.60 -19.92
N ALA A 36 20.06 -9.66 -20.72
CA ALA A 36 21.31 -10.33 -20.30
C ALA A 36 22.12 -9.54 -19.27
N ARG A 37 21.85 -8.23 -19.12
CA ARG A 37 22.55 -7.37 -18.16
C ARG A 37 22.06 -7.64 -16.74
N ASP A 38 22.97 -7.77 -15.79
CA ASP A 38 22.63 -7.77 -14.38
C ASP A 38 22.07 -6.40 -13.97
N GLN A 39 20.84 -6.38 -13.45
CA GLN A 39 20.12 -5.18 -13.06
C GLN A 39 19.61 -5.25 -11.62
N GLN A 40 20.09 -6.20 -10.83
CA GLN A 40 19.59 -6.47 -9.49
C GLN A 40 19.65 -5.23 -8.59
N GLN A 41 20.76 -4.49 -8.60
CA GLN A 41 20.91 -3.27 -7.80
C GLN A 41 19.99 -2.15 -8.29
N ASP A 42 19.87 -1.99 -9.61
CA ASP A 42 18.98 -1.00 -10.22
C ASP A 42 17.51 -1.29 -9.89
N HIS A 43 17.12 -2.56 -9.95
CA HIS A 43 15.76 -2.98 -9.62
C HIS A 43 15.45 -2.76 -8.13
N GLN A 44 16.36 -3.11 -7.24
CA GLN A 44 16.17 -2.86 -5.81
C GLN A 44 15.97 -1.38 -5.54
N ARG A 45 16.87 -0.52 -6.05
CA ARG A 45 16.76 0.94 -5.90
C ARG A 45 15.42 1.48 -6.43
N ARG A 46 14.94 0.98 -7.56
CA ARG A 46 13.66 1.42 -8.15
C ARG A 46 12.45 0.97 -7.34
N MET A 47 12.49 -0.25 -6.80
CA MET A 47 11.45 -0.72 -5.87
C MET A 47 11.40 0.14 -4.61
N ASP A 48 12.57 0.51 -4.07
CA ASP A 48 12.67 1.42 -2.92
C ASP A 48 12.12 2.81 -3.26
N ILE A 49 12.48 3.37 -4.43
CA ILE A 49 11.92 4.64 -4.93
C ILE A 49 10.39 4.60 -5.03
N LEU A 50 9.84 3.50 -5.51
CA LEU A 50 8.38 3.33 -5.59
C LEU A 50 7.75 3.34 -4.19
N ALA A 51 8.28 2.53 -3.27
CA ALA A 51 7.79 2.43 -1.91
C ALA A 51 7.89 3.77 -1.15
N GLU A 52 9.03 4.45 -1.23
CA GLU A 52 9.25 5.77 -0.62
C GLU A 52 8.33 6.85 -1.22
N THR A 53 8.09 6.79 -2.54
CA THR A 53 7.15 7.70 -3.19
C THR A 53 5.74 7.48 -2.66
N LEU A 54 5.29 6.24 -2.55
CA LEU A 54 3.98 5.93 -1.99
C LEU A 54 3.86 6.35 -0.53
N LEU A 55 4.91 6.11 0.27
CA LEU A 55 4.96 6.57 1.66
C LEU A 55 4.78 8.09 1.78
N SER A 56 5.36 8.86 0.85
CA SER A 56 5.28 10.33 0.86
C SER A 56 3.95 10.88 0.32
N GLU A 57 3.21 10.10 -0.45
CA GLU A 57 2.00 10.52 -1.15
C GLU A 57 0.71 10.00 -0.53
N ILE A 58 0.79 8.97 0.31
CA ILE A 58 -0.36 8.37 0.99
C ILE A 58 -0.33 8.83 2.45
N ASP A 59 -1.39 9.50 2.88
CA ASP A 59 -1.54 9.91 4.27
C ASP A 59 -1.66 8.68 5.19
N ASP A 60 -1.09 8.78 6.38
CA ASP A 60 -1.10 7.71 7.38
C ASP A 60 -0.55 6.36 6.89
N ALA A 61 0.45 6.40 5.98
CA ALA A 61 1.13 5.21 5.51
C ALA A 61 2.40 4.90 6.32
N SER A 62 2.75 3.63 6.41
CA SER A 62 3.99 3.11 6.98
C SER A 62 4.66 2.12 6.01
N LEU A 63 5.98 1.92 6.13
CA LEU A 63 6.68 0.85 5.40
C LEU A 63 6.85 -0.37 6.31
N ILE A 64 6.45 -1.53 5.83
CA ILE A 64 6.77 -2.81 6.47
C ILE A 64 8.12 -3.26 5.93
N GLY A 65 9.10 -3.43 6.81
CA GLY A 65 10.46 -3.77 6.43
C GLY A 65 10.59 -5.18 5.81
N ALA A 66 11.52 -5.34 4.89
CA ALA A 66 11.79 -6.65 4.28
C ALA A 66 12.31 -7.68 5.30
N ASP A 67 13.01 -7.25 6.34
CA ASP A 67 13.44 -8.06 7.48
C ASP A 67 12.26 -8.58 8.30
N VAL A 68 11.24 -7.76 8.49
CA VAL A 68 9.97 -8.15 9.14
C VAL A 68 9.24 -9.19 8.29
N VAL A 69 9.10 -8.93 6.98
CA VAL A 69 8.45 -9.87 6.04
C VAL A 69 9.17 -11.21 5.97
N ALA A 70 10.50 -11.22 6.10
CA ALA A 70 11.31 -12.46 6.11
C ALA A 70 10.96 -13.41 7.28
N THR A 71 10.25 -12.94 8.30
CA THR A 71 9.76 -13.80 9.40
C THR A 71 8.61 -14.70 8.98
N CYS A 72 7.93 -14.38 7.88
CA CYS A 72 6.90 -15.24 7.28
C CYS A 72 7.55 -16.37 6.48
N SER A 73 7.47 -17.60 7.01
CA SER A 73 7.99 -18.80 6.33
C SER A 73 7.01 -19.98 6.50
N PRO A 74 6.25 -20.35 5.47
CA PRO A 74 6.20 -19.72 4.14
C PRO A 74 5.56 -18.32 4.15
N GLU A 75 5.94 -17.49 3.18
CA GLU A 75 5.33 -16.19 2.98
C GLU A 75 3.92 -16.37 2.39
N THR A 76 2.90 -16.23 3.24
CA THR A 76 1.49 -16.29 2.86
C THR A 76 0.82 -14.94 3.05
N THR A 77 -0.27 -14.69 2.33
CA THR A 77 -1.08 -13.48 2.50
C THR A 77 -1.52 -13.30 3.95
N GLU A 78 -1.96 -14.37 4.61
CA GLU A 78 -2.39 -14.34 6.01
C GLU A 78 -1.27 -13.91 6.95
N CYS A 79 -0.05 -14.44 6.78
CA CYS A 79 1.11 -14.03 7.55
C CYS A 79 1.44 -12.55 7.34
N LEU A 80 1.44 -12.08 6.09
CA LEU A 80 1.71 -10.69 5.76
C LEU A 80 0.66 -9.72 6.34
N LEU A 81 -0.62 -10.10 6.31
CA LEU A 81 -1.69 -9.34 6.94
C LEU A 81 -1.53 -9.31 8.46
N GLY A 82 -1.08 -10.41 9.06
CA GLY A 82 -0.72 -10.48 10.48
C GLY A 82 0.36 -9.47 10.86
N LEU A 83 1.44 -9.40 10.07
CA LEU A 83 2.52 -8.43 10.29
C LEU A 83 2.02 -6.98 10.21
N ALA A 84 1.16 -6.67 9.24
CA ALA A 84 0.57 -5.35 9.11
C ALA A 84 -0.30 -4.99 10.34
N ARG A 85 -1.16 -5.90 10.80
CA ARG A 85 -1.94 -5.72 12.05
C ARG A 85 -1.05 -5.48 13.26
N ASP A 86 0.01 -6.28 13.39
CA ASP A 86 0.95 -6.17 14.52
C ASP A 86 1.71 -4.84 14.49
N SER A 87 1.87 -4.25 13.31
CA SER A 87 2.43 -2.90 13.12
C SER A 87 1.43 -1.77 13.39
N GLY A 88 0.15 -2.10 13.57
CA GLY A 88 -0.92 -1.14 13.81
C GLY A 88 -1.61 -0.64 12.53
N ASP A 89 -1.36 -1.29 11.40
CA ASP A 89 -1.96 -0.93 10.11
C ASP A 89 -3.33 -1.58 9.93
N ASP A 90 -4.34 -0.79 9.59
CA ASP A 90 -5.71 -1.27 9.31
C ASP A 90 -5.80 -1.89 7.91
N GLN A 91 -4.95 -1.44 7.01
CA GLN A 91 -4.89 -1.87 5.61
C GLN A 91 -3.47 -2.24 5.21
N ALA A 92 -3.33 -3.19 4.32
CA ALA A 92 -2.05 -3.61 3.74
C ALA A 92 -2.05 -3.41 2.23
N LEU A 93 -1.01 -2.73 1.71
CA LEU A 93 -0.82 -2.49 0.29
C LEU A 93 0.18 -3.50 -0.27
N PHE A 94 -0.31 -4.39 -1.12
CA PHE A 94 0.48 -5.36 -1.86
C PHE A 94 0.80 -4.82 -3.25
N ILE A 95 2.07 -4.83 -3.65
CA ILE A 95 2.50 -4.33 -4.95
C ILE A 95 3.41 -5.34 -5.63
N VAL A 96 3.05 -5.66 -6.88
CA VAL A 96 3.90 -6.44 -7.79
C VAL A 96 4.20 -5.57 -9.01
N ALA A 97 5.48 -5.38 -9.30
CA ALA A 97 5.95 -4.77 -10.54
C ALA A 97 6.33 -5.90 -11.51
N GLN A 98 5.73 -5.92 -12.68
CA GLN A 98 6.13 -6.82 -13.75
C GLN A 98 6.88 -6.05 -14.83
N LYS A 99 8.10 -6.48 -15.13
CA LYS A 99 8.91 -5.97 -16.23
C LYS A 99 8.90 -6.96 -17.37
N THR A 100 8.38 -6.53 -18.52
CA THR A 100 8.40 -7.34 -19.75
C THR A 100 9.49 -6.89 -20.73
N SER A 101 9.94 -5.64 -20.62
CA SER A 101 11.10 -5.09 -21.34
C SER A 101 11.57 -3.82 -20.66
N THR A 102 12.69 -3.22 -21.12
CA THR A 102 13.16 -1.89 -20.70
C THR A 102 12.13 -0.78 -20.93
N LEU A 103 11.17 -1.00 -21.80
CA LEU A 103 10.17 -0.01 -22.17
C LEU A 103 8.80 -0.25 -21.54
N ILE A 104 8.48 -1.47 -21.14
CA ILE A 104 7.13 -1.86 -20.71
C ILE A 104 7.19 -2.45 -19.32
N LEU A 105 6.59 -1.73 -18.38
CA LEU A 105 6.41 -2.16 -17.00
C LEU A 105 4.93 -2.02 -16.60
N GLN A 106 4.53 -2.87 -15.67
CA GLN A 106 3.17 -2.95 -15.15
C GLN A 106 3.22 -3.01 -13.63
N LEU A 107 2.36 -2.24 -12.95
CA LEU A 107 2.14 -2.37 -11.51
C LEU A 107 0.77 -2.98 -11.25
N PHE A 108 0.75 -3.97 -10.39
CA PHE A 108 -0.46 -4.52 -9.78
C PHE A 108 -0.45 -4.14 -8.32
N ALA A 109 -1.44 -3.39 -7.88
CA ALA A 109 -1.56 -2.94 -6.50
C ALA A 109 -2.91 -3.35 -5.92
N ASN A 110 -2.88 -4.05 -4.80
CA ASN A 110 -4.05 -4.48 -4.06
C ASN A 110 -3.99 -3.93 -2.64
N LEU A 111 -5.01 -3.18 -2.25
CA LEU A 111 -5.23 -2.73 -0.89
C LEU A 111 -6.20 -3.68 -0.21
N VAL A 112 -5.80 -4.24 0.92
CA VAL A 112 -6.54 -5.31 1.63
C VAL A 112 -6.75 -4.87 3.07
N ASP A 113 -7.95 -5.06 3.58
CA ASP A 113 -8.27 -4.89 5.00
C ASP A 113 -7.55 -5.98 5.81
N THR A 114 -6.77 -5.56 6.81
CA THR A 114 -5.90 -6.48 7.55
C THR A 114 -6.67 -7.40 8.48
N GLU A 115 -7.84 -6.98 8.96
CA GLU A 115 -8.66 -7.76 9.89
C GLU A 115 -9.47 -8.84 9.17
N SER A 116 -10.19 -8.43 8.11
CA SER A 116 -11.08 -9.33 7.37
C SER A 116 -10.42 -10.08 6.23
N GLY A 117 -9.28 -9.59 5.73
CA GLY A 117 -8.63 -10.08 4.52
C GLY A 117 -9.37 -9.72 3.22
N ASN A 118 -10.36 -8.83 3.29
CA ASN A 118 -11.13 -8.42 2.12
C ASN A 118 -10.35 -7.43 1.25
N LEU A 119 -10.46 -7.61 -0.06
CA LEU A 119 -9.92 -6.66 -1.02
C LEU A 119 -10.75 -5.37 -1.00
N ILE A 120 -10.10 -4.25 -0.67
CA ILE A 120 -10.71 -2.92 -0.65
C ILE A 120 -10.60 -2.28 -2.03
N LEU A 121 -9.41 -2.36 -2.63
CA LEU A 121 -9.09 -1.72 -3.88
C LEU A 121 -8.09 -2.53 -4.68
N SER A 122 -8.29 -2.63 -5.99
CA SER A 122 -7.31 -3.18 -6.93
C SER A 122 -7.02 -2.17 -8.03
N ARG A 123 -5.75 -1.95 -8.32
CA ARG A 123 -5.28 -1.09 -9.41
C ARG A 123 -4.25 -1.80 -10.25
N ASN A 124 -4.35 -1.58 -11.54
CA ASN A 124 -3.38 -2.05 -12.52
C ASN A 124 -3.01 -0.87 -13.42
N LEU A 125 -1.74 -0.55 -13.50
CA LEU A 125 -1.25 0.53 -14.33
C LEU A 125 -0.02 0.13 -15.14
N ASN A 126 0.03 0.59 -16.38
CA ASN A 126 1.18 0.43 -17.24
C ASN A 126 2.01 1.73 -17.23
N PHE A 127 3.32 1.59 -17.22
CA PHE A 127 4.21 2.72 -17.41
C PHE A 127 5.40 2.35 -18.32
N ARG A 128 6.05 3.38 -18.82
CA ARG A 128 7.14 3.21 -19.78
C ARG A 128 8.46 3.73 -19.22
N GLY A 129 9.51 2.99 -19.53
CA GLY A 129 10.89 3.30 -19.17
C GLY A 129 11.28 2.71 -17.82
N ASP A 130 12.29 1.85 -17.85
CA ASP A 130 12.86 1.26 -16.64
C ASP A 130 13.99 2.16 -16.11
N ASN A 131 13.59 3.30 -15.51
CA ASN A 131 14.49 4.28 -14.89
C ASN A 131 13.83 4.90 -13.64
N ASP A 132 14.64 5.50 -12.79
CA ASP A 132 14.23 6.03 -11.49
C ASP A 132 13.06 7.03 -11.59
N ASP A 133 13.07 7.92 -12.60
CA ASP A 133 12.00 8.90 -12.79
C ASP A 133 10.67 8.26 -13.22
N ALA A 134 10.72 7.24 -14.07
CA ALA A 134 9.52 6.52 -14.49
C ALA A 134 8.87 5.80 -13.30
N TRP A 135 9.66 5.15 -12.44
CA TRP A 135 9.17 4.50 -11.22
C TRP A 135 8.58 5.50 -10.23
N ARG A 136 9.23 6.66 -10.04
CA ARG A 136 8.70 7.74 -9.19
C ARG A 136 7.38 8.29 -9.72
N ARG A 137 7.26 8.52 -11.03
CA ARG A 137 5.99 8.95 -11.64
C ARG A 137 4.89 7.91 -11.50
N ALA A 138 5.22 6.63 -11.66
CA ALA A 138 4.27 5.54 -11.47
C ALA A 138 3.74 5.49 -10.03
N GLY A 139 4.62 5.68 -9.03
CA GLY A 139 4.23 5.76 -7.62
C GLY A 139 3.26 6.90 -7.33
N ARG A 140 3.57 8.12 -7.83
CA ARG A 140 2.66 9.27 -7.69
C ARG A 140 1.30 9.04 -8.37
N PHE A 141 1.32 8.43 -9.54
CA PHE A 141 0.07 8.11 -10.25
C PHE A 141 -0.76 7.08 -9.48
N LEU A 142 -0.12 6.01 -8.97
CA LEU A 142 -0.79 5.00 -8.15
C LEU A 142 -1.41 5.61 -6.89
N ALA A 143 -0.66 6.46 -6.18
CA ALA A 143 -1.16 7.13 -4.98
C ALA A 143 -2.40 7.99 -5.27
N ARG A 144 -2.42 8.73 -6.38
CA ARG A 144 -3.63 9.48 -6.80
C ARG A 144 -4.81 8.56 -7.06
N GLN A 145 -4.59 7.46 -7.77
CA GLN A 145 -5.64 6.47 -8.05
C GLN A 145 -6.22 5.84 -6.78
N MET A 146 -5.41 5.73 -5.74
CA MET A 146 -5.87 5.23 -4.43
C MET A 146 -6.73 6.26 -3.71
N ARG A 147 -6.35 7.53 -3.70
CA ARG A 147 -7.14 8.61 -3.07
C ARG A 147 -8.50 8.79 -3.74
N GLU A 148 -8.53 8.83 -5.09
CA GLU A 148 -9.77 9.00 -5.86
C GLU A 148 -10.79 7.89 -5.65
N ALA A 149 -10.36 6.72 -5.21
CA ALA A 149 -11.25 5.60 -4.95
C ALA A 149 -11.82 5.59 -3.52
N GLY A 150 -11.26 6.38 -2.62
CA GLY A 150 -11.73 6.54 -1.24
C GLY A 150 -12.74 7.69 -1.05
N GLU A 151 -12.98 8.49 -2.09
CA GLU A 151 -14.00 9.55 -2.13
C GLU A 151 -15.33 9.03 -2.68
#